data_70277920a8da0ec409d3c9acf5039af1
#
_entry.id   70277920a8da0ec409d3c9acf5039af1
#
_cell.length_a   1.000
_cell.length_b   1.000
_cell.length_c   1.000
_cell.angle_alpha   90.00
_cell.angle_beta   90.00
_cell.angle_gamma   90.00
#
_symmetry.space_group_name_H-M   'P 1'
#
loop_
_entity.id
_entity.type
_entity.pdbx_description
1 polymer ?
#
loop_
_entity_poly.entity_id
_entity_poly.type
_entity_poly.pdbx_seq_one_letter_code
_entity_poly.pdbx_strand_id
1 'polypeptide(L)'
;MDLKDYRKQWNEKPILRVIYGDLYQKIEDVALVGDTLEIGGGIGNLHIRGGRVIKSDIQHSVGVDVVADAQQLPFDSEVFSNIVLFDVLHHLQCPLLFFTEARRVLKPGGRVIMVEPGITPVSKLLYKMGHEEPVEMGWDMNDPCKVDADKDPYDSNQAIPTILFKRDPQLFLSAVKGFKIHSSDWLSLFAYPLSGGFKSWSLLPYKWVYTMLKIEEKILPFLGSLMAFRLMVVLEKDES
;
A
#
# COMPACT_ATOMS: atom_id res chain seq x y z
N MET A 1 -2.55 9.77 -14.26
CA MET A 1 -1.77 10.88 -13.63
C MET A 1 -0.32 10.45 -13.59
N ASP A 2 0.65 11.29 -14.02
CA ASP A 2 2.07 10.92 -14.00
C ASP A 2 2.76 11.33 -12.68
N LEU A 3 4.03 10.88 -12.46
CA LEU A 3 4.80 11.20 -11.24
C LEU A 3 5.03 12.71 -11.04
N LYS A 4 5.04 13.52 -12.12
CA LYS A 4 5.18 14.97 -12.01
C LYS A 4 3.92 15.61 -11.45
N ASP A 5 2.75 15.11 -11.86
CA ASP A 5 1.47 15.56 -11.35
C ASP A 5 1.31 15.21 -9.87
N TYR A 6 1.70 13.98 -9.47
CA TYR A 6 1.72 13.57 -8.07
C TYR A 6 2.59 14.49 -7.22
N ARG A 7 3.82 14.77 -7.67
CA ARG A 7 4.77 15.65 -6.96
C ARG A 7 4.24 17.08 -6.88
N LYS A 8 3.61 17.59 -7.94
CA LYS A 8 2.97 18.91 -7.94
C LYS A 8 1.88 18.98 -6.87
N GLN A 9 0.93 18.02 -6.88
CA GLN A 9 -0.15 18.00 -5.89
C GLN A 9 0.37 17.84 -4.46
N TRP A 10 1.39 17.03 -4.26
CA TRP A 10 2.07 16.89 -2.97
C TRP A 10 2.60 18.24 -2.44
N ASN A 11 3.23 19.02 -3.29
CA ASN A 11 3.80 20.33 -2.91
C ASN A 11 2.73 21.41 -2.69
N GLU A 12 1.69 21.42 -3.50
CA GLU A 12 0.67 22.47 -3.50
C GLU A 12 -0.45 22.24 -2.50
N LYS A 13 -0.63 21.00 -2.00
CA LYS A 13 -1.79 20.59 -1.19
C LYS A 13 -1.41 20.18 0.24
N PRO A 14 -1.35 21.13 1.21
CA PRO A 14 -0.94 20.85 2.59
C PRO A 14 -1.77 19.78 3.30
N ILE A 15 -3.08 19.72 3.02
CA ILE A 15 -3.98 18.72 3.61
C ILE A 15 -3.56 17.29 3.27
N LEU A 16 -3.05 17.08 2.04
CA LEU A 16 -2.57 15.78 1.59
C LEU A 16 -1.37 15.32 2.42
N ARG A 17 -0.42 16.25 2.68
CA ARG A 17 0.75 15.96 3.53
C ARG A 17 0.38 15.58 4.97
N VAL A 18 -0.68 16.17 5.52
CA VAL A 18 -1.16 15.80 6.87
C VAL A 18 -1.76 14.40 6.87
N ILE A 19 -2.61 14.09 5.88
CA ILE A 19 -3.27 12.78 5.80
C ILE A 19 -2.24 11.67 5.54
N TYR A 20 -1.31 11.88 4.61
CA TYR A 20 -0.25 10.90 4.33
C TYR A 20 0.77 10.81 5.49
N GLY A 21 1.02 11.93 6.18
CA GLY A 21 1.85 11.93 7.41
C GLY A 21 1.27 11.03 8.50
N ASP A 22 -0.06 11.04 8.69
CA ASP A 22 -0.75 10.12 9.60
C ASP A 22 -0.60 8.65 9.16
N LEU A 23 -0.71 8.37 7.85
CA LEU A 23 -0.52 7.02 7.31
C LEU A 23 0.94 6.56 7.45
N TYR A 24 1.91 7.41 7.15
CA TYR A 24 3.34 7.10 7.34
C TYR A 24 3.69 6.86 8.80
N GLN A 25 3.07 7.60 9.74
CA GLN A 25 3.24 7.36 11.17
C GLN A 25 2.75 5.97 11.57
N LYS A 26 1.60 5.54 11.05
CA LYS A 26 1.07 4.19 11.30
C LYS A 26 1.99 3.08 10.75
N ILE A 27 2.63 3.32 9.60
CA ILE A 27 3.65 2.42 9.05
C ILE A 27 4.86 2.37 9.99
N GLU A 28 5.35 3.53 10.44
CA GLU A 28 6.50 3.62 11.35
C GLU A 28 6.24 2.93 12.69
N ASP A 29 5.02 3.06 13.24
CA ASP A 29 4.64 2.47 14.53
C ASP A 29 4.71 0.94 14.54
N VAL A 30 4.61 0.29 13.37
CA VAL A 30 4.69 -1.18 13.24
C VAL A 30 5.99 -1.64 12.60
N ALA A 31 6.82 -0.74 12.09
CA ALA A 31 8.09 -1.10 11.49
C ALA A 31 9.11 -1.55 12.55
N LEU A 32 9.91 -2.54 12.18
CA LEU A 32 11.03 -3.01 13.01
C LEU A 32 12.26 -2.11 12.82
N VAL A 33 13.10 -2.06 13.84
CA VAL A 33 14.41 -1.40 13.73
C VAL A 33 15.27 -2.16 12.71
N GLY A 34 15.83 -1.44 11.73
CA GLY A 34 16.70 -1.99 10.70
C GLY A 34 16.40 -1.48 9.31
N ASP A 35 17.16 -1.94 8.32
CA ASP A 35 17.03 -1.47 6.94
C ASP A 35 15.67 -1.85 6.34
N THR A 36 15.09 -0.89 5.64
CA THR A 36 13.75 -0.99 5.03
C THR A 36 13.87 -0.80 3.52
N LEU A 37 13.19 -1.66 2.76
CA LEU A 37 12.95 -1.49 1.33
C LEU A 37 11.59 -0.85 1.11
N GLU A 38 11.53 0.33 0.50
CA GLU A 38 10.31 0.93 -0.02
C GLU A 38 10.14 0.53 -1.48
N ILE A 39 9.02 -0.14 -1.81
CA ILE A 39 8.64 -0.50 -3.18
C ILE A 39 7.60 0.49 -3.68
N GLY A 40 7.76 0.98 -4.92
CA GLY A 40 6.95 2.04 -5.47
C GLY A 40 7.27 3.40 -4.84
N GLY A 41 8.53 3.63 -4.50
CA GLY A 41 9.01 4.84 -3.80
C GLY A 41 8.87 6.15 -4.57
N GLY A 42 8.28 6.15 -5.75
CA GLY A 42 8.08 7.23 -6.74
C GLY A 42 8.32 8.67 -6.32
N ILE A 43 7.59 9.19 -5.32
CA ILE A 43 7.79 10.55 -4.78
C ILE A 43 8.70 10.60 -3.55
N GLY A 44 9.10 9.45 -2.98
CA GLY A 44 10.18 9.32 -2.02
C GLY A 44 9.96 9.95 -0.64
N ASN A 45 8.76 9.88 -0.09
CA ASN A 45 8.41 10.56 1.17
C ASN A 45 8.44 9.68 2.42
N LEU A 46 8.68 8.37 2.30
CA LEU A 46 8.76 7.48 3.45
C LEU A 46 10.05 7.72 4.25
N HIS A 47 9.90 7.83 5.57
CA HIS A 47 10.98 7.86 6.54
C HIS A 47 10.66 6.88 7.67
N ILE A 48 11.63 6.02 8.01
CA ILE A 48 11.52 5.08 9.13
C ILE A 48 12.76 5.25 10.02
N ARG A 49 12.53 5.44 11.31
CA ARG A 49 13.63 5.58 12.28
C ARG A 49 14.33 4.25 12.55
N GLY A 50 15.62 4.31 12.79
CA GLY A 50 16.40 3.15 13.24
C GLY A 50 16.99 2.28 12.13
N GLY A 51 16.96 2.73 10.85
CA GLY A 51 17.57 2.07 9.71
C GLY A 51 17.59 2.96 8.48
N ARG A 52 18.22 2.46 7.41
CA ARG A 52 18.16 3.12 6.10
C ARG A 52 16.88 2.74 5.38
N VAL A 53 16.31 3.67 4.61
CA VAL A 53 15.24 3.37 3.66
C VAL A 53 15.86 3.37 2.26
N ILE A 54 15.84 2.20 1.60
CA ILE A 54 16.24 2.05 0.19
C ILE A 54 14.95 2.09 -0.62
N LYS A 55 14.87 3.04 -1.55
CA LYS A 55 13.68 3.29 -2.37
C LYS A 55 13.82 2.63 -3.73
N SER A 56 12.91 1.73 -4.05
CA SER A 56 12.84 1.10 -5.37
C SER A 56 11.53 1.45 -6.08
N ASP A 57 11.60 1.50 -7.39
CA ASP A 57 10.44 1.68 -8.26
C ASP A 57 10.71 0.98 -9.60
N ILE A 58 9.66 0.56 -10.31
CA ILE A 58 9.81 0.01 -11.66
C ILE A 58 10.23 1.09 -12.65
N GLN A 59 9.93 2.36 -12.36
CA GLN A 59 10.28 3.52 -13.16
C GLN A 59 11.39 4.33 -12.51
N HIS A 60 12.32 4.82 -13.33
CA HIS A 60 13.33 5.76 -12.86
C HIS A 60 12.71 7.12 -12.52
N SER A 61 12.92 7.60 -11.30
CA SER A 61 12.57 8.96 -10.88
C SER A 61 13.58 9.54 -9.89
N VAL A 62 13.56 10.87 -9.72
CA VAL A 62 14.40 11.53 -8.72
C VAL A 62 13.96 11.08 -7.32
N GLY A 63 14.90 10.50 -6.56
CA GLY A 63 14.64 9.97 -5.21
C GLY A 63 14.43 8.47 -5.16
N VAL A 64 14.46 7.76 -6.29
CA VAL A 64 14.54 6.30 -6.37
C VAL A 64 16.01 5.89 -6.36
N ASP A 65 16.39 5.00 -5.44
CA ASP A 65 17.75 4.50 -5.30
C ASP A 65 18.03 3.33 -6.26
N VAL A 66 17.03 2.47 -6.52
CA VAL A 66 17.14 1.27 -7.34
C VAL A 66 15.91 1.12 -8.24
N VAL A 67 16.15 0.99 -9.55
CA VAL A 67 15.07 0.62 -10.49
C VAL A 67 14.93 -0.90 -10.49
N ALA A 68 13.78 -1.41 -10.06
CA ALA A 68 13.55 -2.84 -9.90
C ALA A 68 12.07 -3.21 -10.05
N ASP A 69 11.82 -4.40 -10.61
CA ASP A 69 10.52 -5.06 -10.51
C ASP A 69 10.39 -5.70 -9.13
N ALA A 70 9.31 -5.39 -8.42
CA ALA A 70 9.00 -5.97 -7.11
C ALA A 70 8.85 -7.51 -7.15
N GLN A 71 8.58 -8.06 -8.33
CA GLN A 71 8.43 -9.50 -8.56
C GLN A 71 9.77 -10.20 -8.83
N GLN A 72 10.87 -9.44 -8.97
CA GLN A 72 12.24 -9.92 -9.17
C GLN A 72 13.23 -8.92 -8.57
N LEU A 73 13.42 -8.96 -7.27
CA LEU A 73 14.22 -7.98 -6.54
C LEU A 73 15.74 -8.24 -6.66
N PRO A 74 16.55 -7.22 -7.02
CA PRO A 74 18.00 -7.35 -7.23
C PRO A 74 18.79 -7.27 -5.90
N PHE A 75 18.30 -7.90 -4.86
CA PHE A 75 18.90 -7.90 -3.53
C PHE A 75 19.22 -9.34 -3.08
N ASP A 76 20.21 -9.48 -2.23
CA ASP A 76 20.53 -10.75 -1.58
C ASP A 76 19.40 -11.17 -0.62
N SER A 77 19.42 -12.44 -0.21
CA SER A 77 18.50 -12.98 0.78
C SER A 77 18.76 -12.37 2.15
N GLU A 78 17.70 -12.15 2.93
CA GLU A 78 17.74 -11.76 4.34
C GLU A 78 18.47 -10.43 4.62
N VAL A 79 18.28 -9.44 3.72
CA VAL A 79 18.89 -8.11 3.85
C VAL A 79 18.03 -7.16 4.67
N PHE A 80 16.70 -7.18 4.47
CA PHE A 80 15.80 -6.17 5.02
C PHE A 80 15.06 -6.63 6.28
N SER A 81 14.87 -5.70 7.21
CA SER A 81 13.98 -5.89 8.36
C SER A 81 12.53 -5.57 8.02
N ASN A 82 12.32 -4.64 7.08
CA ASN A 82 10.99 -4.28 6.59
C ASN A 82 10.96 -4.15 5.07
N ILE A 83 9.82 -4.44 4.48
CA ILE A 83 9.43 -4.04 3.12
C ILE A 83 8.16 -3.22 3.25
N VAL A 84 8.10 -2.04 2.65
CA VAL A 84 6.94 -1.16 2.68
C VAL A 84 6.39 -0.97 1.27
N LEU A 85 5.08 -1.15 1.09
CA LEU A 85 4.34 -0.81 -0.11
C LEU A 85 3.26 0.21 0.25
N PHE A 86 3.17 1.27 -0.53
CA PHE A 86 2.11 2.27 -0.39
C PHE A 86 1.48 2.51 -1.75
N ASP A 87 0.25 2.02 -1.96
CA ASP A 87 -0.46 2.04 -3.24
C ASP A 87 0.33 1.35 -4.38
N VAL A 88 0.81 0.12 -4.16
CA VAL A 88 1.64 -0.63 -5.12
C VAL A 88 1.12 -2.03 -5.41
N LEU A 89 0.70 -2.79 -4.38
CA LEU A 89 0.34 -4.20 -4.53
C LEU A 89 -0.73 -4.43 -5.60
N HIS A 90 -1.70 -3.54 -5.70
CA HIS A 90 -2.80 -3.62 -6.65
C HIS A 90 -2.40 -3.33 -8.10
N HIS A 91 -1.18 -2.81 -8.34
CA HIS A 91 -0.57 -2.65 -9.66
C HIS A 91 0.26 -3.86 -10.08
N LEU A 92 0.65 -4.73 -9.14
CA LEU A 92 1.47 -5.89 -9.47
C LEU A 92 0.70 -6.89 -10.32
N GLN A 93 1.32 -7.30 -11.43
CA GLN A 93 0.73 -8.25 -12.35
C GLN A 93 0.57 -9.63 -11.71
N CYS A 94 1.61 -10.07 -10.99
CA CYS A 94 1.67 -11.33 -10.29
C CYS A 94 1.96 -11.11 -8.79
N PRO A 95 0.97 -10.66 -8.00
CA PRO A 95 1.23 -10.29 -6.60
C PRO A 95 1.81 -11.44 -5.75
N LEU A 96 1.51 -12.70 -6.08
CA LEU A 96 2.09 -13.85 -5.36
C LEU A 96 3.60 -14.02 -5.60
N LEU A 97 4.11 -13.63 -6.77
CA LEU A 97 5.57 -13.62 -7.03
C LEU A 97 6.28 -12.58 -6.15
N PHE A 98 5.66 -11.42 -5.96
CA PHE A 98 6.19 -10.43 -5.03
C PHE A 98 6.36 -11.01 -3.61
N PHE A 99 5.38 -11.73 -3.08
CA PHE A 99 5.52 -12.31 -1.74
C PHE A 99 6.61 -13.39 -1.66
N THR A 100 6.89 -14.10 -2.76
CA THR A 100 8.02 -15.02 -2.84
C THR A 100 9.35 -14.27 -2.72
N GLU A 101 9.52 -13.19 -3.46
CA GLU A 101 10.69 -12.32 -3.38
C GLU A 101 10.80 -11.60 -2.04
N ALA A 102 9.69 -11.07 -1.52
CA ALA A 102 9.64 -10.44 -0.20
C ALA A 102 10.12 -11.40 0.89
N ARG A 103 9.66 -12.66 0.87
CA ARG A 103 10.15 -13.69 1.80
C ARG A 103 11.64 -13.94 1.67
N ARG A 104 12.16 -13.95 0.45
CA ARG A 104 13.60 -14.18 0.19
C ARG A 104 14.47 -13.06 0.75
N VAL A 105 14.11 -11.81 0.50
CA VAL A 105 14.93 -10.65 0.87
C VAL A 105 14.73 -10.19 2.32
N LEU A 106 13.63 -10.56 2.97
CA LEU A 106 13.39 -10.27 4.39
C LEU A 106 14.20 -11.18 5.29
N LYS A 107 14.72 -10.64 6.36
CA LYS A 107 15.26 -11.39 7.51
C LYS A 107 14.18 -12.24 8.17
N PRO A 108 14.53 -13.34 8.86
CA PRO A 108 13.59 -14.02 9.75
C PRO A 108 12.92 -13.05 10.73
N GLY A 109 11.60 -13.15 10.93
CA GLY A 109 10.82 -12.20 11.72
C GLY A 109 10.61 -10.84 11.08
N GLY A 110 11.17 -10.56 9.89
CA GLY A 110 11.00 -9.29 9.16
C GLY A 110 9.55 -9.08 8.68
N ARG A 111 9.19 -7.84 8.39
CA ARG A 111 7.80 -7.45 8.08
C ARG A 111 7.60 -6.92 6.67
N VAL A 112 6.48 -7.31 6.04
CA VAL A 112 5.90 -6.59 4.89
C VAL A 112 4.77 -5.72 5.43
N ILE A 113 4.86 -4.42 5.21
CA ILE A 113 3.89 -3.42 5.67
C ILE A 113 3.29 -2.77 4.44
N MET A 114 1.98 -2.90 4.27
CA MET A 114 1.27 -2.43 3.08
C MET A 114 0.15 -1.48 3.47
N VAL A 115 0.05 -0.34 2.79
CA VAL A 115 -1.11 0.56 2.84
C VAL A 115 -1.68 0.63 1.42
N GLU A 116 -2.85 0.06 1.22
CA GLU A 116 -3.42 -0.23 -0.09
C GLU A 116 -4.89 0.22 -0.17
N PRO A 117 -5.50 0.29 -1.35
CA PRO A 117 -6.93 0.48 -1.48
C PRO A 117 -7.73 -0.59 -0.74
N GLY A 118 -8.78 -0.17 -0.06
CA GLY A 118 -9.72 -1.03 0.64
C GLY A 118 -11.11 -0.98 0.01
N ILE A 119 -11.60 -2.15 -0.44
CA ILE A 119 -12.93 -2.24 -1.06
C ILE A 119 -13.97 -2.65 -0.03
N THR A 120 -14.77 -1.69 0.37
CA THR A 120 -15.94 -1.81 1.24
C THR A 120 -17.21 -1.52 0.45
N PRO A 121 -18.42 -1.74 0.98
CA PRO A 121 -19.66 -1.36 0.29
C PRO A 121 -19.70 0.09 -0.16
N VAL A 122 -19.30 1.05 0.70
CA VAL A 122 -19.31 2.47 0.37
C VAL A 122 -18.17 2.84 -0.59
N SER A 123 -16.95 2.39 -0.36
CA SER A 123 -15.84 2.69 -1.25
C SER A 123 -16.08 2.13 -2.66
N LYS A 124 -16.61 0.91 -2.78
CA LYS A 124 -16.98 0.30 -4.06
C LYS A 124 -17.96 1.15 -4.86
N LEU A 125 -18.96 1.71 -4.18
CA LEU A 125 -19.94 2.60 -4.82
C LEU A 125 -19.25 3.87 -5.35
N LEU A 126 -18.38 4.48 -4.56
CA LEU A 126 -17.69 5.72 -4.92
C LEU A 126 -16.62 5.49 -6.01
N TYR A 127 -15.90 4.38 -5.97
CA TYR A 127 -14.98 4.00 -7.05
C TYR A 127 -15.72 3.82 -8.37
N LYS A 128 -16.89 3.16 -8.36
CA LYS A 128 -17.72 3.01 -9.57
C LYS A 128 -18.19 4.34 -10.16
N MET A 129 -18.35 5.37 -9.33
CA MET A 129 -18.87 6.69 -9.77
C MET A 129 -17.79 7.64 -10.28
N GLY A 130 -16.54 7.48 -9.94
CA GLY A 130 -15.53 8.51 -10.22
C GLY A 130 -14.07 8.10 -10.20
N HIS A 131 -13.77 6.82 -10.13
CA HIS A 131 -12.38 6.32 -10.19
C HIS A 131 -12.09 5.70 -11.56
N GLU A 132 -10.92 6.00 -12.11
CA GLU A 132 -10.51 5.50 -13.44
C GLU A 132 -10.02 4.05 -13.38
N GLU A 133 -9.54 3.61 -12.21
CA GLU A 133 -8.97 2.29 -12.03
C GLU A 133 -10.04 1.23 -11.71
N PRO A 134 -9.96 0.03 -12.28
CA PRO A 134 -10.97 -1.00 -12.13
C PRO A 134 -11.00 -1.61 -10.70
N VAL A 135 -12.19 -2.09 -10.32
CA VAL A 135 -12.42 -2.86 -9.08
C VAL A 135 -12.98 -4.23 -9.46
N GLU A 136 -12.09 -5.17 -9.71
CA GLU A 136 -12.44 -6.52 -10.17
C GLU A 136 -12.41 -7.51 -9.00
N MET A 137 -13.52 -7.61 -8.27
CA MET A 137 -13.66 -8.55 -7.15
C MET A 137 -13.68 -10.03 -7.58
N GLY A 138 -13.82 -10.30 -8.89
CA GLY A 138 -13.80 -11.66 -9.46
C GLY A 138 -12.39 -12.21 -9.72
N TRP A 139 -11.34 -11.43 -9.50
CA TRP A 139 -9.96 -11.93 -9.64
C TRP A 139 -9.74 -13.18 -8.77
N ASP A 140 -9.15 -14.23 -9.37
CA ASP A 140 -8.87 -15.51 -8.70
C ASP A 140 -7.36 -15.67 -8.49
N MET A 141 -6.99 -15.91 -7.24
CA MET A 141 -5.60 -16.16 -6.83
C MET A 141 -5.01 -17.45 -7.42
N ASN A 142 -5.87 -18.42 -7.77
CA ASN A 142 -5.46 -19.71 -8.34
C ASN A 142 -5.23 -19.64 -9.85
N ASP A 143 -5.67 -18.58 -10.52
CA ASP A 143 -5.43 -18.43 -11.95
C ASP A 143 -3.93 -18.29 -12.21
N PRO A 144 -3.41 -19.01 -13.24
CA PRO A 144 -2.00 -18.91 -13.59
C PRO A 144 -1.64 -17.47 -13.96
N CYS A 145 -0.70 -16.90 -13.22
CA CYS A 145 -0.21 -15.59 -13.58
C CYS A 145 0.59 -15.64 -14.87
N LYS A 146 0.25 -14.75 -15.80
CA LYS A 146 1.00 -14.55 -17.05
C LYS A 146 1.68 -13.19 -16.97
N VAL A 147 3.01 -13.21 -16.94
CA VAL A 147 3.80 -11.97 -16.99
C VAL A 147 3.74 -11.45 -18.43
N ASP A 148 3.22 -10.24 -18.58
CA ASP A 148 3.20 -9.49 -19.84
C ASP A 148 4.21 -8.34 -19.72
N ALA A 149 5.26 -8.39 -20.53
CA ALA A 149 6.33 -7.37 -20.51
C ALA A 149 5.84 -5.99 -21.01
N ASP A 150 4.74 -5.96 -21.77
CA ASP A 150 4.17 -4.74 -22.33
C ASP A 150 3.06 -4.13 -21.46
N LYS A 151 2.77 -4.73 -20.29
CA LYS A 151 1.77 -4.20 -19.36
C LYS A 151 2.14 -2.79 -18.91
N ASP A 152 1.17 -1.85 -18.99
CA ASP A 152 1.33 -0.52 -18.41
C ASP A 152 1.53 -0.64 -16.88
N PRO A 153 2.60 -0.07 -16.30
CA PRO A 153 2.80 -0.05 -14.85
C PRO A 153 1.65 0.56 -14.04
N TYR A 154 0.83 1.41 -14.67
CA TYR A 154 -0.34 2.03 -14.04
C TYR A 154 -1.62 1.18 -14.14
N ASP A 155 -1.60 0.09 -14.95
CA ASP A 155 -2.72 -0.85 -14.93
C ASP A 155 -2.83 -1.52 -13.57
N SER A 156 -4.04 -1.53 -13.00
CA SER A 156 -4.27 -1.95 -11.63
C SER A 156 -5.57 -2.71 -11.46
N ASN A 157 -5.70 -3.42 -10.35
CA ASN A 157 -6.98 -3.87 -9.82
C ASN A 157 -7.06 -3.52 -8.34
N GLN A 158 -7.82 -2.48 -8.01
CA GLN A 158 -8.01 -1.96 -6.65
C GLN A 158 -8.54 -3.01 -5.65
N ALA A 159 -9.12 -4.12 -6.14
CA ALA A 159 -9.70 -5.16 -5.31
C ALA A 159 -8.68 -6.15 -4.74
N ILE A 160 -7.49 -6.28 -5.34
CA ILE A 160 -6.47 -7.28 -4.97
C ILE A 160 -6.18 -7.30 -3.46
N PRO A 161 -5.87 -6.17 -2.78
CA PRO A 161 -5.57 -6.21 -1.35
C PRO A 161 -6.75 -6.71 -0.51
N THR A 162 -7.98 -6.32 -0.88
CA THR A 162 -9.19 -6.77 -0.17
C THR A 162 -9.45 -8.25 -0.39
N ILE A 163 -9.21 -8.75 -1.60
CA ILE A 163 -9.33 -10.18 -1.92
C ILE A 163 -8.35 -10.99 -1.08
N LEU A 164 -7.07 -10.63 -1.12
CA LEU A 164 -6.01 -11.37 -0.44
C LEU A 164 -6.17 -11.38 1.09
N PHE A 165 -6.54 -10.24 1.69
CA PHE A 165 -6.41 -10.07 3.15
C PHE A 165 -7.73 -9.95 3.91
N LYS A 166 -8.86 -9.79 3.21
CA LYS A 166 -10.19 -9.72 3.85
C LYS A 166 -11.15 -10.79 3.35
N ARG A 167 -11.17 -11.08 2.05
CA ARG A 167 -12.06 -12.09 1.48
C ARG A 167 -11.49 -13.50 1.68
N ASP A 168 -10.23 -13.74 1.26
CA ASP A 168 -9.63 -15.07 1.17
C ASP A 168 -8.29 -15.19 1.92
N PRO A 169 -8.14 -14.72 3.18
CA PRO A 169 -6.84 -14.68 3.88
C PRO A 169 -6.24 -16.07 4.12
N GLN A 170 -7.06 -17.10 4.31
CA GLN A 170 -6.57 -18.46 4.49
C GLN A 170 -6.04 -19.07 3.18
N LEU A 171 -6.68 -18.76 2.05
CA LEU A 171 -6.21 -19.18 0.74
C LEU A 171 -4.86 -18.49 0.43
N PHE A 172 -4.75 -17.18 0.71
CA PHE A 172 -3.50 -16.45 0.59
C PHE A 172 -2.36 -17.11 1.39
N LEU A 173 -2.58 -17.39 2.69
CA LEU A 173 -1.56 -18.01 3.54
C LEU A 173 -1.20 -19.42 3.09
N SER A 174 -2.12 -20.16 2.45
CA SER A 174 -1.82 -21.46 1.87
C SER A 174 -0.98 -21.37 0.59
N ALA A 175 -1.20 -20.34 -0.21
CA ALA A 175 -0.48 -20.09 -1.45
C ALA A 175 0.92 -19.48 -1.20
N VAL A 176 1.04 -18.60 -0.20
CA VAL A 176 2.27 -17.89 0.16
C VAL A 176 2.76 -18.37 1.53
N LYS A 177 3.49 -19.50 1.53
CA LYS A 177 4.01 -20.09 2.78
C LYS A 177 5.15 -19.24 3.37
N GLY A 178 5.26 -19.27 4.71
CA GLY A 178 6.34 -18.62 5.45
C GLY A 178 6.03 -17.18 5.85
N PHE A 179 4.74 -16.81 5.84
CA PHE A 179 4.22 -15.59 6.43
C PHE A 179 3.04 -15.87 7.35
N LYS A 180 2.89 -15.05 8.37
CA LYS A 180 1.66 -14.89 9.14
C LYS A 180 1.11 -13.47 8.98
N ILE A 181 -0.21 -13.30 9.03
CA ILE A 181 -0.83 -11.98 9.09
C ILE A 181 -0.72 -11.48 10.53
N HIS A 182 0.14 -10.48 10.76
CA HIS A 182 0.31 -9.84 12.07
C HIS A 182 -0.87 -8.92 12.38
N SER A 183 -1.27 -8.09 11.41
CA SER A 183 -2.50 -7.27 11.48
C SER A 183 -3.07 -7.02 10.08
N SER A 184 -4.37 -6.67 10.05
CA SER A 184 -5.09 -6.30 8.83
C SER A 184 -6.21 -5.33 9.21
N ASP A 185 -5.98 -4.02 9.06
CA ASP A 185 -6.79 -2.97 9.64
C ASP A 185 -7.35 -2.05 8.55
N TRP A 186 -8.63 -1.69 8.68
CA TRP A 186 -9.25 -0.69 7.82
C TRP A 186 -8.75 0.71 8.18
N LEU A 187 -8.53 1.56 7.17
CA LEU A 187 -8.10 2.95 7.33
C LEU A 187 -8.91 3.90 6.44
N SER A 188 -8.87 5.19 6.77
CA SER A 188 -9.40 6.29 5.95
C SER A 188 -10.90 6.18 5.66
N LEU A 189 -11.70 6.85 6.46
CA LEU A 189 -13.16 6.92 6.26
C LEU A 189 -13.57 8.18 5.46
N PHE A 190 -13.18 9.36 5.91
CA PHE A 190 -13.66 10.65 5.39
C PHE A 190 -12.54 11.59 4.97
N ALA A 191 -11.44 11.69 5.75
CA ALA A 191 -10.39 12.69 5.52
C ALA A 191 -9.78 12.53 4.13
N TYR A 192 -9.42 11.30 3.76
CA TYR A 192 -8.83 11.02 2.46
C TYR A 192 -9.81 11.28 1.30
N PRO A 193 -11.01 10.67 1.22
CA PRO A 193 -11.93 10.93 0.11
C PRO A 193 -12.41 12.38 0.07
N LEU A 194 -12.69 13.03 1.20
CA LEU A 194 -13.11 14.44 1.22
C LEU A 194 -11.96 15.39 0.87
N SER A 195 -10.72 14.99 1.06
CA SER A 195 -9.57 15.76 0.56
C SER A 195 -9.47 15.75 -0.95
N GLY A 196 -10.10 14.79 -1.63
CA GLY A 196 -9.94 14.55 -3.07
C GLY A 196 -8.61 13.86 -3.43
N GLY A 197 -7.86 13.36 -2.45
CA GLY A 197 -6.57 12.71 -2.70
C GLY A 197 -5.64 13.62 -3.52
N PHE A 198 -5.03 13.08 -4.56
CA PHE A 198 -4.16 13.81 -5.48
C PHE A 198 -4.90 14.67 -6.53
N LYS A 199 -6.24 14.74 -6.52
CA LYS A 199 -6.98 15.69 -7.35
C LYS A 199 -6.83 17.11 -6.79
N SER A 200 -7.03 18.14 -7.62
CA SER A 200 -6.81 19.54 -7.22
C SER A 200 -7.82 20.09 -6.21
N TRP A 201 -8.97 19.44 -6.06
CA TRP A 201 -10.05 19.88 -5.15
C TRP A 201 -9.91 19.28 -3.74
N SER A 202 -10.55 19.96 -2.76
CA SER A 202 -10.77 19.43 -1.41
C SER A 202 -12.09 19.95 -0.87
N LEU A 203 -12.94 19.06 -0.39
CA LEU A 203 -14.17 19.40 0.35
C LEU A 203 -13.89 19.57 1.85
N LEU A 204 -12.77 19.02 2.33
CA LEU A 204 -12.34 19.13 3.72
C LEU A 204 -11.46 20.39 3.89
N PRO A 205 -11.88 21.41 4.66
CA PRO A 205 -11.02 22.54 4.97
C PRO A 205 -9.79 22.10 5.79
N TYR A 206 -8.62 22.65 5.48
CA TYR A 206 -7.35 22.30 6.13
C TYR A 206 -7.41 22.34 7.67
N LYS A 207 -8.06 23.37 8.24
CA LYS A 207 -8.20 23.53 9.70
C LYS A 207 -8.94 22.39 10.40
N TRP A 208 -9.73 21.58 9.67
CA TRP A 208 -10.50 20.48 10.23
C TRP A 208 -9.83 19.11 10.08
N VAL A 209 -8.73 19.00 9.31
CA VAL A 209 -8.13 17.72 8.98
C VAL A 209 -7.72 16.92 10.21
N TYR A 210 -7.04 17.53 11.18
CA TYR A 210 -6.61 16.86 12.41
C TYR A 210 -7.80 16.40 13.27
N THR A 211 -8.86 17.21 13.34
CA THR A 211 -10.08 16.82 14.03
C THR A 211 -10.75 15.64 13.37
N MET A 212 -10.81 15.66 12.01
CA MET A 212 -11.38 14.56 11.23
C MET A 212 -10.61 13.26 11.43
N LEU A 213 -9.27 13.27 11.35
CA LEU A 213 -8.43 12.09 11.59
C LEU A 213 -8.66 11.50 12.99
N LYS A 214 -8.76 12.35 14.02
CA LYS A 214 -9.06 11.88 15.40
C LYS A 214 -10.47 11.28 15.54
N ILE A 215 -11.45 11.81 14.80
CA ILE A 215 -12.80 11.24 14.77
C ILE A 215 -12.78 9.90 14.07
N GLU A 216 -12.14 9.82 12.90
CA GLU A 216 -11.99 8.57 12.14
C GLU A 216 -11.39 7.46 12.99
N GLU A 217 -10.30 7.72 13.69
CA GLU A 217 -9.62 6.74 14.54
C GLU A 217 -10.56 6.10 15.56
N LYS A 218 -11.47 6.89 16.14
CA LYS A 218 -12.45 6.41 17.13
C LYS A 218 -13.56 5.57 16.53
N ILE A 219 -13.97 5.87 15.29
CA ILE A 219 -15.13 5.22 14.65
C ILE A 219 -14.72 4.10 13.68
N LEU A 220 -13.46 4.04 13.26
CA LEU A 220 -12.91 2.99 12.39
C LEU A 220 -13.23 1.57 12.87
N PRO A 221 -13.12 1.21 14.17
CA PRO A 221 -13.45 -0.13 14.64
C PRO A 221 -14.90 -0.55 14.36
N PHE A 222 -15.81 0.40 14.23
CA PHE A 222 -17.23 0.15 14.01
C PHE A 222 -17.66 0.29 12.54
N LEU A 223 -17.08 1.24 11.82
CA LEU A 223 -17.49 1.57 10.46
C LEU A 223 -16.46 1.16 9.38
N GLY A 224 -15.28 0.74 9.78
CA GLY A 224 -14.20 0.44 8.84
C GLY A 224 -14.60 -0.58 7.77
N SER A 225 -15.20 -1.70 8.13
CA SER A 225 -15.64 -2.73 7.18
C SER A 225 -16.76 -2.28 6.23
N LEU A 226 -17.48 -1.22 6.59
CA LEU A 226 -18.57 -0.67 5.77
C LEU A 226 -18.11 0.45 4.83
N MET A 227 -17.20 1.33 5.30
CA MET A 227 -16.95 2.62 4.65
C MET A 227 -15.47 2.94 4.40
N ALA A 228 -14.50 2.15 4.88
CA ALA A 228 -13.09 2.46 4.71
C ALA A 228 -12.69 2.45 3.22
N PHE A 229 -11.72 3.30 2.90
CA PHE A 229 -11.14 3.44 1.56
C PHE A 229 -9.76 2.84 1.46
N ARG A 230 -9.13 2.54 2.60
CA ARG A 230 -7.79 1.95 2.66
C ARG A 230 -7.75 0.76 3.59
N LEU A 231 -6.76 -0.07 3.34
CA LEU A 231 -6.44 -1.26 4.12
C LEU A 231 -4.95 -1.21 4.45
N MET A 232 -4.62 -1.31 5.73
CA MET A 232 -3.25 -1.54 6.17
C MET A 232 -3.09 -3.01 6.55
N VAL A 233 -2.06 -3.66 6.01
CA VAL A 233 -1.75 -5.06 6.28
C VAL A 233 -0.29 -5.17 6.69
N VAL A 234 -0.05 -5.90 7.77
CA VAL A 234 1.29 -6.27 8.24
C VAL A 234 1.41 -7.77 8.18
N LEU A 235 2.32 -8.26 7.35
CA LEU A 235 2.76 -9.65 7.35
C LEU A 235 4.08 -9.76 8.09
N GLU A 236 4.30 -10.87 8.79
CA GLU A 236 5.57 -11.16 9.44
C GLU A 236 6.10 -12.49 8.89
N LYS A 237 7.37 -12.49 8.43
CA LYS A 237 8.05 -13.70 7.97
C LYS A 237 8.29 -14.63 9.16
N ASP A 238 8.04 -15.91 8.98
CA ASP A 238 8.33 -16.93 9.99
C ASP A 238 9.82 -16.91 10.35
N GLU A 239 10.16 -17.30 11.57
CA GLU A 239 11.54 -17.33 12.08
C GLU A 239 12.36 -18.52 11.57
N SER A 240 11.74 -19.44 10.81
CA SER A 240 12.34 -20.68 10.31
C SER A 240 12.64 -20.63 8.82
#